data_1623a42a590ef90a7020e6e4c3a33844
#
_entry.id   1623a42a590ef90a7020e6e4c3a33844
#
_cell.length_a   1.000
_cell.length_b   1.000
_cell.length_c   1.000
_cell.angle_alpha   90.00
_cell.angle_beta   90.00
_cell.angle_gamma   90.00
#
_symmetry.space_group_name_H-M   'P 1'
#
loop_
_entity.id
_entity.type
_entity.pdbx_description
1 polymer ?
#
loop_
_entity_poly.entity_id
_entity_poly.type
_entity_poly.pdbx_seq_one_letter_code
_entity_poly.pdbx_strand_id
1 'polypeptide(L)'
;MTGFLAALAQTMRDEAHMHRLWYDIRSQTLFEAAFRADVAELDKSLEDMIWRIICRFAELTGEPQGMPPRVVYAMIDGLFQQCLLKHLSGDADAIGKMQEDVRLVLSKITRNPAASA
;
A
#
# COMPACT_ATOMS: atom_id res chain seq x y z
N MET A 1 4.03 8.79 -9.91
CA MET A 1 2.73 8.12 -9.71
C MET A 1 2.60 6.86 -10.55
N THR A 2 2.70 6.98 -11.86
CA THR A 2 2.56 5.84 -12.77
C THR A 2 3.54 4.72 -12.46
N GLY A 3 4.80 5.04 -12.15
CA GLY A 3 5.81 4.04 -11.79
C GLY A 3 5.47 3.27 -10.52
N PHE A 4 4.93 3.94 -9.51
CA PHE A 4 4.51 3.28 -8.27
C PHE A 4 3.34 2.32 -8.51
N LEU A 5 2.34 2.78 -9.26
CA LEU A 5 1.17 1.94 -9.59
C LEU A 5 1.58 0.73 -10.43
N ALA A 6 2.48 0.92 -11.37
CA ALA A 6 3.02 -0.17 -12.19
C ALA A 6 3.79 -1.18 -11.34
N ALA A 7 4.60 -0.71 -10.38
CA ALA A 7 5.35 -1.58 -9.47
C ALA A 7 4.42 -2.40 -8.58
N LEU A 8 3.33 -1.81 -8.08
CA LEU A 8 2.33 -2.54 -7.30
C LEU A 8 1.68 -3.66 -8.12
N ALA A 9 1.32 -3.36 -9.37
CA ALA A 9 0.73 -4.35 -10.27
C ALA A 9 1.72 -5.48 -10.59
N GLN A 10 2.96 -5.13 -10.87
CA GLN A 10 4.02 -6.08 -11.21
C GLN A 10 4.28 -7.06 -10.06
N THR A 11 4.46 -6.55 -8.84
CA THR A 11 4.73 -7.39 -7.68
C THR A 11 3.51 -8.28 -7.35
N MET A 12 2.30 -7.78 -7.57
CA MET A 12 1.08 -8.58 -7.38
C MET A 12 1.05 -9.76 -8.35
N ARG A 13 1.39 -9.53 -9.62
CA ARG A 13 1.40 -10.60 -10.64
C ARG A 13 2.51 -11.61 -10.40
N ASP A 14 3.72 -11.14 -10.10
CA ASP A 14 4.91 -11.97 -10.09
C ASP A 14 5.17 -12.61 -8.74
N GLU A 15 4.75 -11.98 -7.64
CA GLU A 15 5.10 -12.36 -6.27
C GLU A 15 3.87 -12.65 -5.40
N ALA A 16 2.77 -13.07 -5.99
CA ALA A 16 1.52 -13.33 -5.25
C ALA A 16 1.72 -14.32 -4.09
N HIS A 17 2.53 -15.36 -4.30
CA HIS A 17 2.82 -16.35 -3.25
C HIS A 17 3.56 -15.75 -2.07
N MET A 18 4.51 -14.86 -2.33
CA MET A 18 5.28 -14.19 -1.29
C MET A 18 4.37 -13.26 -0.48
N HIS A 19 3.51 -12.51 -1.15
CA HIS A 19 2.56 -11.62 -0.47
C HIS A 19 1.53 -12.42 0.35
N ARG A 20 1.06 -13.54 -0.18
CA ARG A 20 0.17 -14.43 0.55
C ARG A 20 0.83 -14.94 1.84
N LEU A 21 2.09 -15.37 1.74
CA LEU A 21 2.84 -15.83 2.90
C LEU A 21 3.02 -14.73 3.93
N TRP A 22 3.36 -13.51 3.48
CA TRP A 22 3.52 -12.35 4.35
C TRP A 22 2.24 -12.04 5.14
N TYR A 23 1.09 -11.98 4.46
CA TYR A 23 -0.18 -11.70 5.12
C TYR A 23 -0.60 -12.82 6.06
N ASP A 24 -0.31 -14.05 5.72
CA ASP A 24 -0.58 -15.20 6.60
C ASP A 24 0.24 -15.10 7.89
N ILE A 25 1.54 -14.86 7.78
CA ILE A 25 2.42 -14.69 8.94
C ILE A 25 1.97 -13.50 9.79
N ARG A 26 1.65 -12.38 9.16
CA ARG A 26 1.17 -11.18 9.87
C ARG A 26 -0.11 -11.46 10.64
N SER A 27 -1.05 -12.17 10.04
CA SER A 27 -2.30 -12.56 10.69
C SER A 27 -2.07 -13.49 11.88
N GLN A 28 -1.10 -14.38 11.79
CA GLN A 28 -0.78 -15.30 12.89
C GLN A 28 -0.25 -14.57 14.13
N THR A 29 0.31 -13.38 13.98
CA THR A 29 0.79 -12.61 15.14
C THR A 29 -0.34 -12.16 16.08
N LEU A 30 -1.60 -12.22 15.63
CA LEU A 30 -2.75 -11.99 16.50
C LEU A 30 -2.85 -13.07 17.58
N PHE A 31 -2.33 -14.27 17.30
CA PHE A 31 -2.41 -15.43 18.18
C PHE A 31 -1.06 -15.86 18.72
N GLU A 32 0.01 -15.62 17.95
CA GLU A 32 1.36 -16.11 18.25
C GLU A 32 2.28 -14.94 18.60
N ALA A 33 2.55 -14.77 19.90
CA ALA A 33 3.36 -13.65 20.37
C ALA A 33 4.82 -13.70 19.91
N ALA A 34 5.34 -14.89 19.61
CA ALA A 34 6.75 -15.07 19.25
C ALA A 34 7.17 -14.28 18.01
N PHE A 35 6.25 -14.02 17.07
CA PHE A 35 6.56 -13.34 15.81
C PHE A 35 6.22 -11.85 15.81
N ARG A 36 5.62 -11.33 16.90
CA ARG A 36 5.11 -9.94 16.91
C ARG A 36 6.20 -8.90 16.70
N ALA A 37 7.35 -9.06 17.33
CA ALA A 37 8.43 -8.09 17.21
C ALA A 37 9.00 -8.04 15.79
N ASP A 38 9.25 -9.20 15.18
CA ASP A 38 9.79 -9.29 13.82
C ASP A 38 8.82 -8.75 12.79
N VAL A 39 7.54 -9.09 12.92
CA VAL A 39 6.49 -8.60 12.02
C VAL A 39 6.30 -7.10 12.16
N ALA A 40 6.31 -6.57 13.40
CA ALA A 40 6.19 -5.14 13.64
C ALA A 40 7.35 -4.36 13.01
N GLU A 41 8.57 -4.88 13.10
CA GLU A 41 9.74 -4.27 12.50
C GLU A 41 9.65 -4.25 10.97
N LEU A 42 9.26 -5.37 10.36
CA LEU A 42 9.11 -5.47 8.92
C LEU A 42 7.97 -4.58 8.41
N ASP A 43 6.85 -4.56 9.11
CA ASP A 43 5.70 -3.71 8.81
C ASP A 43 6.09 -2.22 8.85
N LYS A 44 6.89 -1.83 9.85
CA LYS A 44 7.40 -0.47 9.95
C LYS A 44 8.35 -0.11 8.81
N SER A 45 9.19 -1.05 8.38
CA SER A 45 10.07 -0.86 7.24
C SER A 45 9.27 -0.64 5.94
N LEU A 46 8.20 -1.38 5.76
CA LEU A 46 7.30 -1.21 4.60
C LEU A 46 6.59 0.14 4.65
N GLU A 47 6.11 0.55 5.82
CA GLU A 47 5.50 1.86 6.02
C GLU A 47 6.48 2.98 5.65
N ASP A 48 7.71 2.90 6.12
CA ASP A 48 8.74 3.91 5.85
C ASP A 48 9.08 3.98 4.35
N MET A 49 9.15 2.83 3.69
CA MET A 49 9.39 2.75 2.25
C MET A 49 8.26 3.42 1.46
N ILE A 50 7.02 3.08 1.77
CA ILE A 50 5.84 3.64 1.12
C ILE A 50 5.78 5.15 1.35
N TRP A 51 6.04 5.60 2.56
CA TRP A 51 6.01 7.02 2.89
C TRP A 51 7.08 7.81 2.13
N ARG A 52 8.27 7.25 1.97
CA ARG A 52 9.33 7.89 1.15
C ARG A 52 8.90 8.05 -0.30
N ILE A 53 8.24 7.04 -0.87
CA ILE A 53 7.74 7.11 -2.23
C ILE A 53 6.68 8.21 -2.35
N ILE A 54 5.76 8.28 -1.40
CA ILE A 54 4.70 9.28 -1.39
C ILE A 54 5.26 10.69 -1.23
N CYS A 55 6.21 10.89 -0.33
CA CYS A 55 6.85 12.20 -0.14
C CYS A 55 7.57 12.65 -1.41
N ARG A 56 8.25 11.74 -2.09
CA ARG A 56 8.91 12.05 -3.36
C ARG A 56 7.91 12.47 -4.42
N PHE A 57 6.76 11.80 -4.48
CA PHE A 57 5.67 12.17 -5.38
C PHE A 57 5.12 13.55 -5.02
N ALA A 58 4.93 13.83 -3.72
CA ALA A 58 4.41 15.11 -3.24
C ALA A 58 5.34 16.29 -3.58
N GLU A 59 6.66 16.07 -3.59
CA GLU A 59 7.62 17.11 -4.02
C GLU A 59 7.38 17.54 -5.47
N LEU A 60 6.84 16.65 -6.31
CA LEU A 60 6.55 16.93 -7.71
C LEU A 60 5.16 17.54 -7.92
N THR A 61 4.21 17.27 -7.05
CA THR A 61 2.79 17.61 -7.24
C THR A 61 2.20 18.49 -6.13
N GLY A 62 2.93 18.70 -5.03
CA GLY A 62 2.47 19.45 -3.87
C GLY A 62 2.77 18.71 -2.57
N GLU A 63 2.24 19.23 -1.47
CA GLU A 63 2.48 18.71 -0.13
C GLU A 63 1.44 17.65 0.25
N PRO A 64 1.82 16.63 1.05
CA PRO A 64 0.83 15.70 1.61
C PRO A 64 -0.19 16.44 2.49
N GLN A 65 -1.44 15.98 2.46
CA GLN A 65 -2.57 16.64 3.12
C GLN A 65 -2.83 16.09 4.52
N GLY A 66 -1.93 16.41 5.46
CA GLY A 66 -2.21 16.20 6.88
C GLY A 66 -2.52 14.79 7.36
N MET A 67 -2.25 13.78 6.56
CA MET A 67 -2.52 12.41 6.92
C MET A 67 -1.21 11.73 7.37
N PRO A 68 -1.18 11.12 8.57
CA PRO A 68 0.06 10.53 9.06
C PRO A 68 0.46 9.28 8.28
N PRO A 69 1.76 8.96 8.22
CA PRO A 69 2.27 7.81 7.47
C PRO A 69 1.59 6.49 7.79
N ARG A 70 1.28 6.25 9.05
CA ARG A 70 0.63 5.00 9.47
C ARG A 70 -0.76 4.83 8.87
N VAL A 71 -1.50 5.93 8.68
CA VAL A 71 -2.85 5.88 8.12
C VAL A 71 -2.78 5.66 6.62
N VAL A 72 -1.90 6.37 5.94
CA VAL A 72 -1.69 6.21 4.49
C VAL A 72 -1.24 4.77 4.18
N TYR A 73 -0.28 4.26 4.95
CA TYR A 73 0.18 2.88 4.78
C TYR A 73 -0.97 1.89 4.99
N ALA A 74 -1.78 2.07 6.03
CA ALA A 74 -2.92 1.18 6.31
C ALA A 74 -3.92 1.15 5.15
N MET A 75 -4.18 2.29 4.53
CA MET A 75 -5.08 2.36 3.37
C MET A 75 -4.50 1.62 2.17
N ILE A 76 -3.25 1.88 1.83
CA ILE A 76 -2.59 1.24 0.69
C ILE A 76 -2.44 -0.27 0.94
N ASP A 77 -2.02 -0.66 2.13
CA ASP A 77 -1.89 -2.05 2.52
C ASP A 77 -3.23 -2.79 2.45
N GLY A 78 -4.31 -2.17 2.93
CA GLY A 78 -5.64 -2.75 2.88
C GLY A 78 -6.12 -2.96 1.44
N LEU A 79 -5.91 -1.97 0.57
CA LEU A 79 -6.26 -2.09 -0.85
C LEU A 79 -5.43 -3.18 -1.54
N PHE A 80 -4.15 -3.26 -1.22
CA PHE A 80 -3.26 -4.28 -1.76
C PHE A 80 -3.69 -5.68 -1.32
N GLN A 81 -4.00 -5.85 -0.04
CA GLN A 81 -4.46 -7.15 0.50
C GLN A 81 -5.78 -7.58 -0.10
N GLN A 82 -6.74 -6.67 -0.25
CA GLN A 82 -8.00 -6.98 -0.93
C GLN A 82 -7.78 -7.41 -2.37
N CYS A 83 -6.89 -6.72 -3.08
CA CYS A 83 -6.53 -7.07 -4.45
C CYS A 83 -5.93 -8.48 -4.50
N LEU A 84 -5.05 -8.81 -3.57
CA LEU A 84 -4.44 -10.15 -3.50
C LEU A 84 -5.50 -11.24 -3.38
N LEU A 85 -6.47 -11.06 -2.46
CA LEU A 85 -7.54 -12.03 -2.26
C LEU A 85 -8.36 -12.22 -3.54
N LYS A 86 -8.73 -11.15 -4.21
CA LYS A 86 -9.50 -11.20 -5.45
C LYS A 86 -8.69 -11.78 -6.61
N HIS A 87 -7.44 -11.40 -6.71
CA HIS A 87 -6.53 -11.89 -7.74
C HIS A 87 -6.33 -13.42 -7.61
N LEU A 88 -6.12 -13.91 -6.39
CA LEU A 88 -5.99 -15.34 -6.13
C LEU A 88 -7.29 -16.09 -6.40
N SER A 89 -8.44 -15.41 -6.32
CA SER A 89 -9.75 -15.98 -6.62
C SER A 89 -10.10 -15.94 -8.12
N GLY A 90 -9.21 -15.41 -8.95
CA GLY A 90 -9.38 -15.40 -10.40
C GLY A 90 -10.08 -14.14 -10.96
N ASP A 91 -10.21 -13.09 -10.16
CA ASP A 91 -10.78 -11.82 -10.65
C ASP A 91 -9.77 -11.11 -11.55
N ALA A 92 -10.04 -11.07 -12.84
CA ALA A 92 -9.16 -10.44 -13.83
C ALA A 92 -9.07 -8.92 -13.69
N ASP A 93 -10.03 -8.28 -13.02
CA ASP A 93 -10.09 -6.83 -12.85
C ASP A 93 -9.46 -6.35 -11.54
N ALA A 94 -9.03 -7.25 -10.67
CA ALA A 94 -8.57 -6.91 -9.33
C ALA A 94 -7.39 -5.92 -9.33
N ILE A 95 -6.39 -6.18 -10.16
CA ILE A 95 -5.18 -5.35 -10.22
C ILE A 95 -5.49 -3.95 -10.74
N GLY A 96 -6.28 -3.84 -11.80
CA GLY A 96 -6.68 -2.55 -12.36
C GLY A 96 -7.48 -1.71 -11.37
N LYS A 97 -8.39 -2.33 -10.64
CA LYS A 97 -9.17 -1.65 -9.60
C LYS A 97 -8.28 -1.19 -8.44
N MET A 98 -7.33 -2.02 -8.03
CA MET A 98 -6.35 -1.62 -7.01
C MET A 98 -5.58 -0.37 -7.44
N GLN A 99 -5.11 -0.34 -8.68
CA GLN A 99 -4.38 0.82 -9.20
C GLN A 99 -5.24 2.08 -9.17
N GLU A 100 -6.51 1.98 -9.58
CA GLU A 100 -7.46 3.11 -9.52
C GLU A 100 -7.67 3.58 -8.09
N ASP A 101 -7.84 2.66 -7.16
CA ASP A 101 -8.11 2.98 -5.76
C ASP A 101 -6.89 3.60 -5.08
N VAL A 102 -5.69 3.07 -5.33
CA VAL A 102 -4.45 3.66 -4.81
C VAL A 102 -4.24 5.05 -5.41
N ARG A 103 -4.50 5.23 -6.71
CA ARG A 103 -4.43 6.55 -7.35
C ARG A 103 -5.37 7.53 -6.67
N LEU A 104 -6.58 7.11 -6.33
CA LEU A 104 -7.56 7.94 -5.63
C LEU A 104 -7.04 8.38 -4.27
N VAL A 105 -6.51 7.44 -3.47
CA VAL A 105 -5.92 7.75 -2.15
C VAL A 105 -4.80 8.77 -2.31
N LEU A 106 -3.86 8.53 -3.22
CA LEU A 106 -2.73 9.42 -3.42
C LEU A 106 -3.15 10.80 -3.91
N SER A 107 -4.16 10.89 -4.77
CA SER A 107 -4.68 12.17 -5.24
C SER A 107 -5.29 13.00 -4.11
N LYS A 108 -5.87 12.35 -3.11
CA LYS A 108 -6.45 13.04 -1.95
C LYS A 108 -5.39 13.53 -0.97
N ILE A 109 -4.35 12.75 -0.74
CA ILE A 109 -3.32 13.11 0.25
C ILE A 109 -2.23 14.02 -0.32
N THR A 110 -2.06 14.06 -1.64
CA THR A 110 -1.08 14.93 -2.30
C THR A 110 -1.70 16.17 -2.91
N ARG A 111 -2.97 16.40 -2.69
CA ARG A 111 -3.68 17.59 -3.19
C ARG A 111 -3.12 18.85 -2.57
N ASN A 112 -2.80 19.84 -3.41
CA ASN A 112 -2.35 21.14 -2.93
C ASN A 112 -3.56 21.95 -2.41
N PRO A 113 -3.60 22.33 -1.11
CA PRO A 113 -4.70 23.12 -0.55
C PRO A 113 -4.93 24.44 -1.29
N ALA A 114 -3.88 25.10 -1.75
CA ALA A 114 -3.98 26.34 -2.49
C ALA A 114 -4.68 26.18 -3.84
N ALA A 115 -4.51 25.03 -4.48
CA ALA A 115 -5.14 24.72 -5.77
C ALA A 115 -6.62 24.38 -5.62
N SER A 116 -7.08 24.03 -4.41
CA SER A 116 -8.47 23.63 -4.15
C SER A 116 -9.33 24.76 -3.58
N ALA A 117 -8.73 25.91 -3.34
CA ALA A 117 -9.43 27.06 -2.77
C ALA A 117 -10.35 27.76 -3.80
#